data_e6412a3e3c2c23944b232a8bb23809a3
#
_entry.id   e6412a3e3c2c23944b232a8bb23809a3
#
_cell.length_a   1.000
_cell.length_b   1.000
_cell.length_c   1.000
_cell.angle_alpha   90.00
_cell.angle_beta   90.00
_cell.angle_gamma   90.00
#
_symmetry.space_group_name_H-M   'P 1'
#
loop_
_entity.id
_entity.type
_entity.pdbx_description
1 polymer ?
#
loop_
_entity_poly.entity_id
_entity_poly.type
_entity_poly.pdbx_seq_one_letter_code
_entity_poly.pdbx_strand_id
1 'polypeptide(L)'
;MSKINVRSPYFVNLSTTNLVSAKLEIRIYVGAAETTWLGSPQYTLTSTAINEKVNFEIAELIKDYIPAAFNGVYPNDLDATEDYTTMYVDYRISETLVGPILAPPVDVLGLRAFYGYGYFEEGANPQLLQGYLQSNTTILKLHDAPIRIPVDNENTNSVAFLYKGQQVYSWLPSVGLKIQDQIVYVSNGVNGADSFEERVELDGGTFEDNACINEFEDDFELFPVDEVLVSGVEGLTIIKIDNIDECKYTPYKLTFINKFGAYQDIWMFKNSKLAMTTEKDKYKSNILNNGTYETYNAQVRLLSKNANQRLTLNSGYYPESNNEIFRQLFLSDKVWIEYKEKTLAVNIETSNINYKTSLTDSLINYTIDVSFAFDTINNIR
;
A
#
# COMPACT_ATOMS: atom_id res chain seq x y z
N MET A 1 18.40 9.65 -1.04
CA MET A 1 17.94 10.07 -2.39
C MET A 1 16.61 10.82 -2.30
N SER A 2 16.29 11.66 -3.31
CA SER A 2 15.01 12.37 -3.35
C SER A 2 13.87 11.40 -3.67
N LYS A 3 12.72 11.57 -3.00
CA LYS A 3 11.52 10.76 -3.21
C LYS A 3 10.48 11.52 -4.02
N ILE A 4 9.66 10.80 -4.78
CA ILE A 4 8.48 11.32 -5.49
C ILE A 4 7.26 10.59 -4.97
N ASN A 5 6.33 11.32 -4.35
CA ASN A 5 5.02 10.79 -4.00
C ASN A 5 4.07 10.98 -5.19
N VAL A 6 3.76 9.90 -5.92
CA VAL A 6 3.08 10.00 -7.23
C VAL A 6 1.61 10.39 -7.17
N ARG A 7 0.99 10.38 -5.99
CA ARG A 7 -0.37 10.91 -5.77
C ARG A 7 -0.38 12.39 -5.34
N SER A 8 0.78 13.05 -5.36
CA SER A 8 0.96 14.49 -5.14
C SER A 8 1.74 15.08 -6.30
N PRO A 9 1.48 16.34 -6.70
CA PRO A 9 2.14 16.93 -7.84
C PRO A 9 3.65 17.03 -7.62
N TYR A 10 4.43 16.63 -8.60
CA TYR A 10 5.88 16.77 -8.61
C TYR A 10 6.33 17.53 -9.86
N PHE A 11 6.93 18.69 -9.65
CA PHE A 11 7.34 19.57 -10.72
C PHE A 11 8.86 19.56 -10.91
N VAL A 12 9.29 19.33 -12.15
CA VAL A 12 10.63 19.64 -12.61
C VAL A 12 10.63 21.07 -13.09
N ASN A 13 11.25 21.96 -12.31
CA ASN A 13 11.27 23.41 -12.55
C ASN A 13 12.61 23.82 -13.16
N LEU A 14 12.57 24.47 -14.29
CA LEU A 14 13.74 25.00 -15.01
C LEU A 14 13.66 26.52 -15.05
N SER A 15 14.79 27.18 -14.76
CA SER A 15 14.92 28.63 -14.85
C SER A 15 16.34 28.95 -15.28
N THR A 16 16.52 29.19 -16.56
CA THR A 16 17.84 29.41 -17.17
C THR A 16 17.78 30.70 -18.00
N THR A 17 18.79 31.57 -17.88
CA THR A 17 18.89 32.82 -18.65
C THR A 17 18.86 32.51 -20.13
N ASN A 18 18.03 33.24 -20.88
CA ASN A 18 17.83 33.08 -22.32
C ASN A 18 17.19 31.71 -22.71
N LEU A 19 16.49 31.06 -21.82
CA LEU A 19 15.76 29.82 -22.11
C LEU A 19 14.61 30.07 -23.11
N VAL A 20 14.59 29.34 -24.21
CA VAL A 20 13.53 29.39 -25.23
C VAL A 20 12.57 28.23 -25.09
N SER A 21 13.11 27.02 -24.93
CA SER A 21 12.33 25.81 -24.74
C SER A 21 13.13 24.75 -23.98
N ALA A 22 12.42 23.82 -23.39
CA ALA A 22 13.05 22.67 -22.77
C ALA A 22 12.33 21.37 -23.19
N LYS A 23 13.12 20.30 -23.27
CA LYS A 23 12.69 18.94 -23.49
C LYS A 23 13.03 18.13 -22.24
N LEU A 24 12.05 17.39 -21.73
CA LEU A 24 12.20 16.46 -20.62
C LEU A 24 11.92 15.04 -21.12
N GLU A 25 12.87 14.16 -20.97
CA GLU A 25 12.75 12.73 -21.25
C GLU A 25 12.70 11.99 -19.91
N ILE A 26 11.70 11.11 -19.75
CA ILE A 26 11.44 10.40 -18.49
C ILE A 26 11.56 8.90 -18.74
N ARG A 27 12.28 8.24 -17.86
CA ARG A 27 12.46 6.80 -17.83
C ARG A 27 11.99 6.27 -16.48
N ILE A 28 11.15 5.22 -16.50
CA ILE A 28 10.55 4.60 -15.32
C ILE A 28 10.87 3.11 -15.37
N TYR A 29 11.41 2.56 -14.27
CA TYR A 29 11.87 1.18 -14.26
C TYR A 29 11.85 0.57 -12.86
N VAL A 30 11.88 -0.76 -12.82
CA VAL A 30 12.02 -1.59 -11.62
C VAL A 30 13.44 -2.12 -11.56
N GLY A 31 13.97 -2.40 -10.39
CA GLY A 31 15.31 -2.95 -10.18
C GLY A 31 16.21 -2.03 -9.38
N ALA A 32 17.49 -1.96 -9.72
CA ALA A 32 18.48 -1.13 -9.03
C ALA A 32 18.55 0.28 -9.60
N ALA A 33 18.87 1.27 -8.75
CA ALA A 33 19.15 2.62 -9.21
C ALA A 33 20.33 2.62 -10.20
N GLU A 34 20.14 3.25 -11.34
CA GLU A 34 21.18 3.34 -12.36
C GLU A 34 22.07 4.57 -12.13
N THR A 35 23.32 4.47 -12.53
CA THR A 35 24.31 5.55 -12.40
C THR A 35 24.56 6.28 -13.72
N THR A 36 23.97 5.79 -14.81
CA THR A 36 24.09 6.38 -16.15
C THR A 36 22.74 6.26 -16.87
N TRP A 37 22.45 7.21 -17.74
CA TRP A 37 21.27 7.15 -18.57
C TRP A 37 21.35 5.96 -19.56
N LEU A 38 20.47 4.99 -19.38
CA LEU A 38 20.40 3.78 -20.22
C LEU A 38 19.02 3.62 -20.85
N GLY A 39 18.99 3.21 -22.11
CA GLY A 39 17.76 2.87 -22.83
C GLY A 39 16.95 4.07 -23.34
N SER A 40 15.72 3.78 -23.79
CA SER A 40 14.81 4.77 -24.36
C SER A 40 13.84 5.30 -23.30
N PRO A 41 13.48 6.60 -23.34
CA PRO A 41 12.50 7.17 -22.45
C PRO A 41 11.09 6.64 -22.75
N GLN A 42 10.26 6.43 -21.75
CA GLN A 42 8.83 6.17 -21.89
C GLN A 42 8.06 7.42 -22.27
N TYR A 43 8.47 8.57 -21.75
CA TYR A 43 7.85 9.85 -22.06
C TYR A 43 8.87 10.89 -22.53
N THR A 44 8.42 11.70 -23.47
CA THR A 44 9.15 12.90 -23.92
C THR A 44 8.19 14.06 -23.89
N LEU A 45 8.46 15.04 -23.05
CA LEU A 45 7.70 16.28 -22.91
C LEU A 45 8.51 17.42 -23.49
N THR A 46 7.86 18.37 -24.16
CA THR A 46 8.50 19.59 -24.66
C THR A 46 7.63 20.79 -24.29
N SER A 47 8.26 21.84 -23.79
CA SER A 47 7.56 23.07 -23.43
C SER A 47 8.39 24.29 -23.83
N THR A 48 7.69 25.36 -24.26
CA THR A 48 8.27 26.66 -24.53
C THR A 48 8.38 27.46 -23.23
N ALA A 49 9.49 28.16 -23.06
CA ALA A 49 9.72 28.94 -21.86
C ALA A 49 8.84 30.22 -21.85
N ILE A 50 8.29 30.51 -20.68
CA ILE A 50 7.59 31.76 -20.37
C ILE A 50 8.43 32.48 -19.32
N ASN A 51 8.92 33.66 -19.65
CA ASN A 51 9.84 34.44 -18.80
C ASN A 51 11.06 33.59 -18.35
N GLU A 52 11.66 32.88 -19.31
CA GLU A 52 12.84 32.03 -19.07
C GLU A 52 12.60 30.87 -18.09
N LYS A 53 11.35 30.44 -17.92
CA LYS A 53 10.95 29.34 -17.03
C LYS A 53 10.13 28.32 -17.76
N VAL A 54 10.36 27.04 -17.41
CA VAL A 54 9.57 25.89 -17.83
C VAL A 54 9.31 25.01 -16.61
N ASN A 55 8.08 24.51 -16.46
CA ASN A 55 7.70 23.59 -15.41
C ASN A 55 7.06 22.35 -16.05
N PHE A 56 7.51 21.16 -15.66
CA PHE A 56 6.93 19.90 -16.06
C PHE A 56 6.35 19.20 -14.83
N GLU A 57 5.07 18.90 -14.85
CA GLU A 57 4.46 18.01 -13.86
C GLU A 57 4.61 16.57 -14.36
N ILE A 58 5.17 15.67 -13.53
CA ILE A 58 5.50 14.29 -13.93
C ILE A 58 4.91 13.20 -13.04
N ALA A 59 4.32 13.53 -11.89
CA ALA A 59 3.88 12.54 -10.93
C ALA A 59 2.78 11.61 -11.49
N GLU A 60 1.79 12.16 -12.22
CA GLU A 60 0.71 11.37 -12.82
C GLU A 60 1.24 10.40 -13.89
N LEU A 61 2.23 10.81 -14.68
CA LEU A 61 2.85 9.97 -15.68
C LEU A 61 3.57 8.76 -15.05
N ILE A 62 4.20 8.98 -13.90
CA ILE A 62 4.90 7.93 -13.15
C ILE A 62 3.87 7.00 -12.48
N LYS A 63 2.78 7.57 -11.95
CA LYS A 63 1.71 6.83 -11.27
C LYS A 63 1.15 5.70 -12.13
N ASP A 64 0.99 5.94 -13.44
CA ASP A 64 0.42 4.97 -14.39
C ASP A 64 1.28 3.70 -14.55
N TYR A 65 2.56 3.77 -14.17
CA TYR A 65 3.48 2.63 -14.24
C TYR A 65 3.55 1.82 -12.95
N ILE A 66 3.10 2.38 -11.82
CA ILE A 66 3.11 1.66 -10.55
C ILE A 66 1.85 0.80 -10.48
N PRO A 67 1.95 -0.54 -10.48
CA PRO A 67 0.78 -1.42 -10.50
C PRO A 67 -0.08 -1.24 -9.25
N ALA A 68 0.52 -1.03 -8.09
CA ALA A 68 -0.16 -0.78 -6.82
C ALA A 68 -1.32 -1.76 -6.59
N ALA A 69 -1.07 -3.05 -6.83
CA ALA A 69 -1.99 -4.16 -6.63
C ALA A 69 -1.55 -5.01 -5.45
N PHE A 70 -2.48 -5.69 -4.79
CA PHE A 70 -2.18 -6.57 -3.66
C PHE A 70 -2.97 -7.87 -3.80
N ASN A 71 -2.26 -8.98 -3.89
CA ASN A 71 -2.81 -10.33 -4.05
C ASN A 71 -2.96 -11.10 -2.73
N GLY A 72 -2.60 -10.48 -1.60
CA GLY A 72 -2.57 -11.12 -0.27
C GLY A 72 -1.16 -11.47 0.21
N VAL A 73 -0.17 -11.42 -0.68
CA VAL A 73 1.24 -11.69 -0.38
C VAL A 73 2.01 -10.37 -0.38
N TYR A 74 2.86 -10.16 0.60
CA TYR A 74 3.69 -8.95 0.68
C TYR A 74 4.93 -9.06 -0.20
N PRO A 75 5.42 -7.95 -0.77
CA PRO A 75 6.48 -7.98 -1.80
C PRO A 75 7.79 -8.70 -1.43
N ASN A 76 8.12 -8.85 -0.17
CA ASN A 76 9.33 -9.60 0.24
C ASN A 76 9.04 -11.00 0.78
N ASP A 77 7.82 -11.47 0.74
CA ASP A 77 7.53 -12.87 1.01
C ASP A 77 8.04 -13.74 -0.16
N LEU A 78 8.35 -15.01 0.09
CA LEU A 78 8.96 -15.90 -0.93
C LEU A 78 8.11 -16.07 -2.19
N ASP A 79 6.78 -15.98 -2.05
CA ASP A 79 5.80 -16.13 -3.14
C ASP A 79 5.33 -14.77 -3.69
N ALA A 80 6.08 -13.68 -3.43
CA ALA A 80 5.70 -12.35 -3.90
C ALA A 80 5.67 -12.27 -5.42
N THR A 81 4.57 -11.77 -5.94
CA THR A 81 4.47 -11.34 -7.34
C THR A 81 5.03 -9.91 -7.49
N GLU A 82 5.27 -9.48 -8.73
CA GLU A 82 5.85 -8.17 -9.06
C GLU A 82 4.89 -6.98 -8.81
N ASP A 83 4.08 -7.01 -7.75
CA ASP A 83 3.10 -5.97 -7.43
C ASP A 83 3.72 -4.88 -6.55
N TYR A 84 4.58 -4.05 -7.15
CA TYR A 84 5.29 -3.00 -6.45
C TYR A 84 4.43 -1.75 -6.22
N THR A 85 4.66 -1.08 -5.09
CA THR A 85 4.15 0.28 -4.81
C THR A 85 5.22 1.35 -5.02
N THR A 86 6.39 0.97 -5.55
CA THR A 86 7.55 1.83 -5.77
C THR A 86 8.21 1.55 -7.10
N MET A 87 8.83 2.59 -7.71
CA MET A 87 9.65 2.48 -8.91
C MET A 87 10.84 3.43 -8.86
N TYR A 88 11.83 3.21 -9.72
CA TYR A 88 12.87 4.19 -10.00
C TYR A 88 12.49 5.06 -11.18
N VAL A 89 12.92 6.32 -11.12
CA VAL A 89 12.68 7.33 -12.16
C VAL A 89 13.98 8.05 -12.45
N ASP A 90 14.32 8.06 -13.71
CA ASP A 90 15.37 8.91 -14.26
C ASP A 90 14.73 9.94 -15.17
N TYR A 91 15.28 11.14 -15.19
CA TYR A 91 14.90 12.08 -16.22
C TYR A 91 16.11 12.84 -16.77
N ARG A 92 16.01 13.17 -18.06
CA ARG A 92 17.00 13.94 -18.82
C ARG A 92 16.39 15.24 -19.28
N ILE A 93 17.08 16.33 -19.02
CA ILE A 93 16.70 17.69 -19.40
C ILE A 93 17.59 18.13 -20.57
N SER A 94 16.99 18.62 -21.64
CA SER A 94 17.67 19.28 -22.74
C SER A 94 17.08 20.67 -22.92
N GLU A 95 17.91 21.70 -22.83
CA GLU A 95 17.51 23.11 -22.93
C GLU A 95 17.93 23.70 -24.27
N THR A 96 17.05 24.50 -24.87
CA THR A 96 17.34 25.32 -26.04
C THR A 96 17.37 26.79 -25.65
N LEU A 97 18.49 27.45 -25.88
CA LEU A 97 18.70 28.85 -25.55
C LEU A 97 18.53 29.74 -26.79
N VAL A 98 18.44 31.06 -26.59
CA VAL A 98 18.37 32.04 -27.67
C VAL A 98 19.58 31.89 -28.60
N GLY A 99 19.33 31.92 -29.93
CA GLY A 99 20.37 31.73 -30.96
C GLY A 99 20.54 30.25 -31.38
N PRO A 100 19.51 29.44 -31.34
CA PRO A 100 19.29 28.00 -31.19
C PRO A 100 20.50 27.20 -30.68
N ILE A 101 21.03 27.64 -29.55
CA ILE A 101 22.11 26.93 -28.86
C ILE A 101 21.52 25.85 -27.99
N LEU A 102 21.91 24.59 -28.22
CA LEU A 102 21.56 23.44 -27.35
C LEU A 102 22.55 23.40 -26.19
N ALA A 103 22.03 23.48 -24.96
CA ALA A 103 22.82 23.21 -23.77
C ALA A 103 23.10 21.68 -23.65
N PRO A 104 24.22 21.27 -23.04
CA PRO A 104 24.46 19.89 -22.75
C PRO A 104 23.29 19.31 -21.90
N PRO A 105 22.82 18.09 -22.22
CA PRO A 105 21.75 17.49 -21.43
C PRO A 105 22.18 17.23 -19.99
N VAL A 106 21.26 17.41 -19.06
CA VAL A 106 21.45 17.14 -17.62
C VAL A 106 20.62 15.93 -17.25
N ASP A 107 21.28 14.91 -16.70
CA ASP A 107 20.65 13.69 -16.23
C ASP A 107 20.44 13.76 -14.71
N VAL A 108 19.23 13.44 -14.26
CA VAL A 108 18.90 13.18 -12.87
C VAL A 108 18.48 11.72 -12.77
N LEU A 109 19.23 10.95 -12.00
CA LEU A 109 19.15 9.50 -11.99
C LEU A 109 18.81 8.97 -10.59
N GLY A 110 18.16 7.82 -10.55
CA GLY A 110 17.89 7.06 -9.33
C GLY A 110 16.91 7.71 -8.37
N LEU A 111 15.99 8.55 -8.85
CA LEU A 111 14.89 9.03 -8.02
C LEU A 111 13.96 7.88 -7.65
N ARG A 112 13.47 7.87 -6.41
CA ARG A 112 12.53 6.85 -5.95
C ARG A 112 11.11 7.39 -5.98
N ALA A 113 10.23 6.73 -6.72
CA ALA A 113 8.81 7.04 -6.78
C ALA A 113 8.01 6.06 -5.91
N PHE A 114 7.15 6.58 -5.05
CA PHE A 114 6.29 5.84 -4.12
C PHE A 114 4.82 6.15 -4.44
N TYR A 115 3.94 5.17 -4.32
CA TYR A 115 2.49 5.35 -4.46
C TYR A 115 1.88 6.11 -3.26
N GLY A 116 2.64 7.06 -2.72
CA GLY A 116 2.30 7.90 -1.59
C GLY A 116 1.72 9.25 -1.97
N TYR A 117 1.33 10.03 -0.96
CA TYR A 117 0.84 11.40 -1.12
C TYR A 117 1.24 12.27 0.07
N GLY A 118 1.23 13.59 -0.14
CA GLY A 118 1.32 14.60 0.90
C GLY A 118 -0.03 15.25 1.15
N TYR A 119 -0.25 15.76 2.36
CA TYR A 119 -1.37 16.64 2.63
C TYR A 119 -1.06 18.04 2.09
N PHE A 120 -2.10 18.82 1.79
CA PHE A 120 -1.94 20.18 1.23
C PHE A 120 -1.04 21.07 2.10
N GLU A 121 -1.16 20.98 3.42
CA GLU A 121 -0.38 21.71 4.40
C GLU A 121 1.12 21.34 4.45
N GLU A 122 1.50 20.20 3.88
CA GLU A 122 2.89 19.71 3.82
C GLU A 122 3.65 20.16 2.57
N GLY A 123 2.94 20.83 1.66
CA GLY A 123 3.49 21.29 0.39
C GLY A 123 3.25 20.34 -0.78
N ALA A 124 3.75 20.70 -1.96
CA ALA A 124 3.41 20.01 -3.21
C ALA A 124 3.83 18.53 -3.21
N ASN A 125 5.05 18.24 -2.76
CA ASN A 125 5.55 16.85 -2.69
C ASN A 125 6.53 16.72 -1.52
N PRO A 126 6.02 16.44 -0.30
CA PRO A 126 6.83 16.44 0.90
C PRO A 126 7.87 15.31 0.86
N GLN A 127 9.10 15.61 1.28
CA GLN A 127 10.18 14.66 1.39
C GLN A 127 10.12 13.97 2.75
N LEU A 128 9.49 12.80 2.82
CA LEU A 128 9.38 12.02 4.05
C LEU A 128 10.57 11.08 4.14
N LEU A 129 11.53 11.41 5.01
CA LEU A 129 12.78 10.65 5.18
C LEU A 129 12.72 9.62 6.31
N GLN A 130 11.55 9.38 6.89
CA GLN A 130 11.40 8.43 8.00
C GLN A 130 11.63 6.98 7.57
N GLY A 131 12.22 6.18 8.47
CA GLY A 131 12.42 4.75 8.28
C GLY A 131 11.13 3.96 8.42
N TYR A 132 10.29 4.27 9.41
CA TYR A 132 9.00 3.63 9.65
C TYR A 132 7.90 4.26 8.78
N LEU A 133 7.23 3.44 7.96
CA LEU A 133 6.29 3.91 6.94
C LEU A 133 4.81 3.73 7.35
N GLN A 134 4.51 3.99 8.61
CA GLN A 134 3.14 4.11 9.13
C GLN A 134 3.03 5.31 10.06
N SER A 135 1.80 5.75 10.32
CA SER A 135 1.55 6.94 11.16
C SER A 135 1.25 6.61 12.62
N ASN A 136 1.04 5.34 12.95
CA ASN A 136 0.66 4.91 14.30
C ASN A 136 1.85 4.31 15.05
N THR A 137 1.79 4.44 16.35
CA THR A 137 2.72 3.80 17.30
C THR A 137 2.04 2.70 18.13
N THR A 138 0.79 2.36 17.82
CA THR A 138 0.07 1.23 18.43
C THR A 138 -0.65 0.45 17.33
N ILE A 139 -0.35 -0.82 17.22
CA ILE A 139 -0.95 -1.74 16.26
C ILE A 139 -1.82 -2.72 17.04
N LEU A 140 -3.10 -2.80 16.67
CA LEU A 140 -4.03 -3.80 17.17
C LEU A 140 -4.12 -4.92 16.16
N LYS A 141 -3.94 -6.16 16.61
CA LYS A 141 -4.04 -7.35 15.76
C LYS A 141 -4.71 -8.52 16.48
N LEU A 142 -5.14 -9.52 15.74
CA LEU A 142 -5.49 -10.82 16.34
C LEU A 142 -4.25 -11.51 16.90
N HIS A 143 -4.44 -12.28 17.97
CA HIS A 143 -3.35 -12.99 18.63
C HIS A 143 -2.53 -13.83 17.62
N ASP A 144 -3.19 -14.60 16.77
CA ASP A 144 -2.56 -15.53 15.82
C ASP A 144 -2.25 -14.91 14.45
N ALA A 145 -2.43 -13.59 14.28
CA ALA A 145 -2.12 -12.92 13.03
C ALA A 145 -0.66 -12.41 12.99
N PRO A 146 0.03 -12.50 11.85
CA PRO A 146 1.35 -11.92 11.71
C PRO A 146 1.30 -10.39 11.77
N ILE A 147 2.39 -9.81 12.27
CA ILE A 147 2.65 -8.37 12.16
C ILE A 147 3.50 -8.15 10.92
N ARG A 148 3.24 -7.06 10.20
CA ARG A 148 4.11 -6.59 9.12
C ARG A 148 4.37 -5.11 9.29
N ILE A 149 5.64 -4.78 9.47
CA ILE A 149 6.12 -3.41 9.70
C ILE A 149 6.74 -2.91 8.40
N PRO A 150 6.08 -2.03 7.65
CA PRO A 150 6.66 -1.44 6.46
C PRO A 150 7.75 -0.44 6.85
N VAL A 151 8.93 -0.64 6.28
CA VAL A 151 10.08 0.24 6.48
C VAL A 151 10.71 0.64 5.17
N ASP A 152 11.27 1.85 5.13
CA ASP A 152 12.09 2.30 4.02
C ASP A 152 13.50 1.70 4.16
N ASN A 153 13.85 0.81 3.27
CA ASN A 153 15.13 0.10 3.31
C ASN A 153 16.36 1.01 3.34
N GLU A 154 16.28 2.21 2.73
CA GLU A 154 17.39 3.16 2.71
C GLU A 154 17.50 3.99 4.01
N ASN A 155 16.37 4.29 4.65
CA ASN A 155 16.32 5.16 5.83
C ASN A 155 16.18 4.41 7.16
N THR A 156 16.17 3.08 7.13
CA THR A 156 16.08 2.22 8.32
C THR A 156 17.43 1.60 8.62
N ASN A 157 17.85 1.67 9.87
CA ASN A 157 19.09 1.04 10.35
C ASN A 157 18.85 -0.36 10.90
N SER A 158 17.74 -0.56 11.62
CA SER A 158 17.35 -1.86 12.18
C SER A 158 15.89 -1.88 12.60
N VAL A 159 15.29 -3.09 12.63
CA VAL A 159 14.00 -3.37 13.27
C VAL A 159 14.22 -4.47 14.29
N ALA A 160 13.83 -4.25 15.54
CA ALA A 160 13.93 -5.23 16.62
C ALA A 160 12.53 -5.53 17.18
N PHE A 161 12.21 -6.80 17.33
CA PHE A 161 10.97 -7.28 17.94
C PHE A 161 11.26 -7.70 19.37
N LEU A 162 10.44 -7.21 20.30
CA LEU A 162 10.60 -7.47 21.72
C LEU A 162 9.36 -8.20 22.27
N TYR A 163 9.60 -9.05 23.24
CA TYR A 163 8.57 -9.67 24.08
C TYR A 163 8.97 -9.58 25.53
N LYS A 164 8.14 -8.95 26.35
CA LYS A 164 8.41 -8.68 27.79
C LYS A 164 9.74 -7.97 28.03
N GLY A 165 10.08 -7.04 27.13
CA GLY A 165 11.31 -6.26 27.19
C GLY A 165 12.59 -6.99 26.75
N GLN A 166 12.48 -8.22 26.26
CA GLN A 166 13.62 -8.97 25.69
C GLN A 166 13.50 -9.00 24.17
N GLN A 167 14.59 -8.79 23.48
CA GLN A 167 14.65 -8.91 22.02
C GLN A 167 14.54 -10.37 21.61
N VAL A 168 13.51 -10.67 20.80
CA VAL A 168 13.27 -12.03 20.28
C VAL A 168 13.73 -12.19 18.83
N TYR A 169 13.76 -11.10 18.07
CA TYR A 169 14.25 -11.10 16.69
C TYR A 169 14.74 -9.69 16.30
N SER A 170 15.69 -9.61 15.39
CA SER A 170 16.09 -8.35 14.77
C SER A 170 16.34 -8.52 13.28
N TRP A 171 15.91 -7.52 12.51
CA TRP A 171 16.16 -7.41 11.10
C TRP A 171 17.10 -6.23 10.84
N LEU A 172 18.04 -6.43 9.93
CA LEU A 172 18.98 -5.42 9.46
C LEU A 172 18.83 -5.26 7.94
N PRO A 173 18.88 -4.04 7.40
CA PRO A 173 18.92 -3.84 5.96
C PRO A 173 20.09 -4.59 5.35
N SER A 174 19.84 -5.44 4.37
CA SER A 174 20.91 -6.15 3.68
C SER A 174 21.69 -5.19 2.79
N VAL A 175 22.95 -4.95 3.13
CA VAL A 175 23.87 -4.17 2.33
C VAL A 175 24.27 -5.02 1.10
N GLY A 176 23.71 -4.72 -0.06
CA GLY A 176 24.25 -5.15 -1.35
C GLY A 176 23.55 -6.27 -2.11
N LEU A 177 22.46 -6.88 -1.61
CA LEU A 177 21.83 -8.02 -2.32
C LEU A 177 20.36 -7.82 -2.76
N LYS A 178 19.63 -6.87 -2.21
CA LYS A 178 18.26 -6.56 -2.62
C LYS A 178 18.06 -5.06 -2.81
N ILE A 179 18.60 -4.54 -3.88
CA ILE A 179 18.43 -3.15 -4.30
C ILE A 179 17.00 -2.91 -4.84
N GLN A 180 16.20 -3.96 -4.98
CA GLN A 180 14.87 -3.89 -5.61
C GLN A 180 13.76 -3.46 -4.65
N ASP A 181 13.87 -3.78 -3.36
CA ASP A 181 12.80 -3.53 -2.40
C ASP A 181 13.03 -2.20 -1.68
N GLN A 182 12.42 -1.15 -2.16
CA GLN A 182 12.50 0.18 -1.53
C GLN A 182 11.67 0.21 -0.23
N ILE A 183 10.55 -0.53 -0.18
CA ILE A 183 9.75 -0.77 1.01
C ILE A 183 9.90 -2.24 1.39
N VAL A 184 10.36 -2.49 2.61
CA VAL A 184 10.49 -3.84 3.18
C VAL A 184 9.42 -4.02 4.25
N TYR A 185 8.77 -5.19 4.25
CA TYR A 185 7.75 -5.55 5.24
C TYR A 185 8.33 -6.55 6.23
N VAL A 186 8.87 -6.04 7.33
CA VAL A 186 9.50 -6.89 8.36
C VAL A 186 8.42 -7.57 9.19
N SER A 187 8.45 -8.90 9.26
CA SER A 187 7.44 -9.72 9.93
C SER A 187 7.99 -10.37 11.20
N ASN A 188 7.08 -10.71 12.13
CA ASN A 188 7.38 -11.57 13.27
C ASN A 188 7.21 -13.07 12.96
N GLY A 189 7.04 -13.44 11.70
CA GLY A 189 7.03 -14.82 11.24
C GLY A 189 8.39 -15.19 10.64
N VAL A 190 8.82 -16.42 10.83
CA VAL A 190 9.99 -16.95 10.13
C VAL A 190 9.58 -17.31 8.72
N ASN A 191 10.07 -16.59 7.73
CA ASN A 191 10.10 -17.12 6.38
C ASN A 191 11.24 -18.12 6.33
N GLY A 192 11.01 -19.33 5.85
CA GLY A 192 11.96 -20.44 5.87
C GLY A 192 13.32 -20.23 5.19
N ALA A 193 13.70 -18.97 4.90
CA ALA A 193 15.00 -18.55 4.41
C ALA A 193 15.90 -17.96 5.51
N ASP A 194 15.33 -17.49 6.63
CA ASP A 194 16.14 -17.14 7.81
C ASP A 194 16.32 -18.42 8.62
N SER A 195 17.40 -19.11 8.33
CA SER A 195 17.65 -20.44 8.80
C SER A 195 17.55 -20.54 10.33
N PHE A 196 16.88 -21.59 10.78
CA PHE A 196 16.88 -22.07 12.16
C PHE A 196 18.30 -22.10 12.80
N GLU A 197 19.33 -22.25 12.00
CA GLU A 197 20.75 -22.21 12.42
C GLU A 197 21.16 -20.86 13.01
N GLU A 198 20.68 -19.74 12.48
CA GLU A 198 21.01 -18.41 12.99
C GLU A 198 20.32 -18.11 14.35
N ARG A 199 19.18 -18.76 14.59
CA ARG A 199 18.42 -18.67 15.84
C ARG A 199 19.06 -19.44 17.00
N VAL A 200 19.69 -20.56 16.70
CA VAL A 200 20.36 -21.43 17.70
C VAL A 200 21.67 -20.79 18.18
N GLU A 201 22.36 -20.04 17.32
CA GLU A 201 23.58 -19.32 17.71
C GLU A 201 23.30 -18.15 18.68
N LEU A 202 22.13 -17.51 18.58
CA LEU A 202 21.75 -16.41 19.47
C LEU A 202 21.33 -16.87 20.87
N ASP A 203 20.83 -18.09 21.03
CA ASP A 203 20.33 -18.60 22.31
C ASP A 203 21.37 -19.42 23.10
N GLY A 204 22.56 -19.64 22.55
CA GLY A 204 23.66 -20.35 23.22
C GLY A 204 23.34 -21.80 23.61
N GLY A 205 22.28 -22.37 23.07
CA GLY A 205 21.84 -23.74 23.31
C GLY A 205 22.60 -24.73 22.41
N THR A 206 23.14 -25.79 23.00
CA THR A 206 23.69 -26.88 22.24
C THR A 206 22.57 -27.80 21.71
N PHE A 207 22.73 -28.28 20.50
CA PHE A 207 21.80 -29.11 19.70
C PHE A 207 21.30 -30.40 20.38
N GLU A 208 21.83 -30.77 21.53
CA GLU A 208 21.60 -32.09 22.15
C GLU A 208 20.31 -32.19 22.99
N ASP A 209 19.65 -31.05 23.33
CA ASP A 209 18.50 -31.07 24.26
C ASP A 209 17.14 -31.03 23.62
N ASN A 210 17.01 -30.96 22.29
CA ASN A 210 15.69 -30.91 21.61
C ASN A 210 15.37 -32.20 20.83
N ALA A 211 15.10 -33.26 21.58
CA ALA A 211 14.61 -34.55 21.05
C ALA A 211 13.16 -34.55 20.54
N CYS A 212 12.56 -33.39 20.25
CA CYS A 212 11.19 -33.24 19.78
C CYS A 212 11.07 -32.56 18.42
N ILE A 213 12.09 -32.68 17.56
CA ILE A 213 11.98 -32.19 16.18
C ILE A 213 11.74 -33.39 15.26
N ASN A 214 10.52 -33.92 15.29
CA ASN A 214 10.02 -34.78 14.24
C ASN A 214 8.84 -34.08 13.57
N GLU A 215 8.98 -33.93 12.24
CA GLU A 215 7.96 -33.48 11.30
C GLU A 215 7.69 -31.96 11.35
N PHE A 216 8.61 -31.16 10.75
CA PHE A 216 8.25 -29.86 10.25
C PHE A 216 7.46 -30.05 8.94
N GLU A 217 6.15 -30.17 9.05
CA GLU A 217 5.25 -29.65 8.02
C GLU A 217 5.38 -28.13 8.08
N ASP A 218 5.25 -27.44 6.94
CA ASP A 218 5.44 -26.01 6.69
C ASP A 218 4.61 -25.05 7.62
N ASP A 219 4.69 -25.21 8.92
CA ASP A 219 4.00 -24.38 9.89
C ASP A 219 4.78 -23.09 10.13
N PHE A 220 4.22 -22.01 9.62
CA PHE A 220 4.68 -20.64 9.80
C PHE A 220 4.62 -20.26 11.30
N GLU A 221 5.72 -20.39 12.00
CA GLU A 221 5.78 -20.09 13.43
C GLU A 221 5.91 -18.59 13.68
N LEU A 222 4.93 -18.01 14.42
CA LEU A 222 4.94 -16.61 14.82
C LEU A 222 5.62 -16.45 16.18
N PHE A 223 6.58 -15.51 16.27
CA PHE A 223 7.09 -15.13 17.59
C PHE A 223 6.07 -14.28 18.35
N PRO A 224 5.94 -14.46 19.67
CA PRO A 224 5.20 -13.53 20.50
C PRO A 224 5.92 -12.17 20.51
N VAL A 225 5.17 -11.09 20.27
CA VAL A 225 5.68 -9.73 20.23
C VAL A 225 4.71 -8.79 20.94
N ASP A 226 5.22 -7.92 21.81
CA ASP A 226 4.48 -6.86 22.46
C ASP A 226 5.00 -5.45 22.09
N GLU A 227 6.22 -5.36 21.57
CA GLU A 227 6.83 -4.10 21.18
C GLU A 227 7.77 -4.27 19.97
N VAL A 228 7.80 -3.29 19.08
CA VAL A 228 8.73 -3.24 17.95
C VAL A 228 9.51 -1.93 17.98
N LEU A 229 10.80 -2.00 17.84
CA LEU A 229 11.71 -0.86 17.76
C LEU A 229 12.18 -0.69 16.33
N VAL A 230 11.88 0.43 15.72
CA VAL A 230 12.41 0.80 14.40
C VAL A 230 13.43 1.92 14.58
N SER A 231 14.67 1.61 14.32
CA SER A 231 15.77 2.60 14.31
C SER A 231 15.98 3.09 12.87
N GLY A 232 15.90 4.37 12.65
CA GLY A 232 16.07 5.00 11.34
C GLY A 232 16.91 6.27 11.41
N VAL A 233 17.05 6.93 10.28
CA VAL A 233 17.80 8.20 10.15
C VAL A 233 17.22 9.30 11.06
N GLU A 234 15.91 9.32 11.27
CA GLU A 234 15.20 10.30 12.12
C GLU A 234 15.19 9.93 13.61
N GLY A 235 15.75 8.78 13.99
CA GLY A 235 15.80 8.30 15.36
C GLY A 235 15.10 6.98 15.59
N LEU A 236 14.72 6.73 16.86
CA LEU A 236 14.07 5.49 17.30
C LEU A 236 12.56 5.69 17.38
N THR A 237 11.82 4.84 16.70
CA THR A 237 10.36 4.73 16.82
C THR A 237 10.01 3.48 17.60
N ILE A 238 9.20 3.62 18.65
CA ILE A 238 8.69 2.52 19.49
C ILE A 238 7.24 2.26 19.10
N ILE A 239 6.93 1.02 18.75
CA ILE A 239 5.61 0.58 18.31
C ILE A 239 5.11 -0.46 19.29
N LYS A 240 3.95 -0.21 19.91
CA LYS A 240 3.30 -1.16 20.80
C LYS A 240 2.36 -2.08 20.02
N ILE A 241 2.33 -3.34 20.39
CA ILE A 241 1.48 -4.34 19.78
C ILE A 241 0.45 -4.82 20.78
N ASP A 242 -0.81 -4.53 20.50
CA ASP A 242 -1.95 -4.96 21.31
C ASP A 242 -2.62 -6.17 20.63
N ASN A 243 -2.50 -7.33 21.25
CA ASN A 243 -3.15 -8.55 20.80
C ASN A 243 -4.60 -8.58 21.27
N ILE A 244 -5.52 -8.75 20.34
CA ILE A 244 -6.97 -8.80 20.61
C ILE A 244 -7.47 -10.22 20.43
N ASP A 245 -8.09 -10.75 21.46
CA ASP A 245 -8.80 -12.04 21.42
C ASP A 245 -10.28 -11.75 21.18
N GLU A 246 -10.74 -11.89 19.93
CA GLU A 246 -12.15 -11.71 19.59
C GLU A 246 -12.80 -13.09 19.36
N CYS A 247 -13.64 -13.51 20.29
CA CYS A 247 -14.31 -14.83 20.23
C CYS A 247 -15.78 -14.75 19.82
N LYS A 248 -16.37 -13.57 19.75
CA LYS A 248 -17.81 -13.39 19.49
C LYS A 248 -18.14 -13.07 18.05
N TYR A 249 -17.27 -12.30 17.40
CA TYR A 249 -17.48 -11.81 16.04
C TYR A 249 -16.36 -12.30 15.14
N THR A 250 -16.65 -12.46 13.86
CA THR A 250 -15.62 -12.74 12.84
C THR A 250 -14.90 -11.45 12.53
N PRO A 251 -13.61 -11.31 12.88
CA PRO A 251 -12.84 -10.13 12.53
C PRO A 251 -12.47 -10.14 11.04
N TYR A 252 -12.35 -8.95 10.46
CA TYR A 252 -11.95 -8.77 9.07
C TYR A 252 -10.68 -7.92 9.00
N LYS A 253 -9.72 -8.36 8.20
CA LYS A 253 -8.52 -7.59 7.90
C LYS A 253 -8.76 -6.79 6.61
N LEU A 254 -8.53 -5.48 6.69
CA LEU A 254 -8.41 -4.61 5.54
C LEU A 254 -6.94 -4.27 5.32
N THR A 255 -6.48 -4.39 4.09
CA THR A 255 -5.15 -3.93 3.66
C THR A 255 -5.35 -2.77 2.70
N PHE A 256 -4.62 -1.68 2.88
CA PHE A 256 -4.73 -0.50 2.03
C PHE A 256 -3.37 0.14 1.81
N ILE A 257 -3.24 0.98 0.79
CA ILE A 257 -2.02 1.76 0.57
C ILE A 257 -2.13 3.06 1.36
N ASN A 258 -1.21 3.25 2.28
CA ASN A 258 -1.17 4.40 3.17
C ASN A 258 -0.52 5.65 2.52
N LYS A 259 -0.41 6.74 3.27
CA LYS A 259 0.19 8.01 2.84
C LYS A 259 1.63 7.86 2.30
N PHE A 260 2.39 6.89 2.83
CA PHE A 260 3.79 6.66 2.46
C PHE A 260 3.96 5.75 1.23
N GLY A 261 2.85 5.25 0.67
CA GLY A 261 2.87 4.30 -0.43
C GLY A 261 3.10 2.85 0.00
N ALA A 262 3.03 2.55 1.29
CA ALA A 262 3.18 1.21 1.83
C ALA A 262 1.82 0.54 2.05
N TYR A 263 1.77 -0.80 1.92
CA TYR A 263 0.63 -1.58 2.38
C TYR A 263 0.55 -1.54 3.90
N GLN A 264 -0.64 -1.31 4.41
CA GLN A 264 -0.92 -1.26 5.83
C GLN A 264 -2.17 -2.05 6.16
N ASP A 265 -2.08 -2.90 7.19
CA ASP A 265 -3.20 -3.68 7.70
C ASP A 265 -3.94 -2.93 8.79
N ILE A 266 -5.27 -3.09 8.80
CA ILE A 266 -6.15 -2.66 9.88
C ILE A 266 -7.23 -3.70 10.11
N TRP A 267 -7.52 -3.99 11.36
CA TRP A 267 -8.50 -5.00 11.75
C TRP A 267 -9.84 -4.39 12.14
N MET A 268 -10.91 -5.02 11.71
CA MET A 268 -12.29 -4.73 12.08
C MET A 268 -12.80 -5.84 12.98
N PHE A 269 -12.80 -5.60 14.30
CA PHE A 269 -12.98 -6.66 15.31
C PHE A 269 -14.43 -6.96 15.66
N LYS A 270 -15.37 -6.04 15.39
CA LYS A 270 -16.73 -6.14 15.87
C LYS A 270 -17.73 -6.53 14.79
N ASN A 271 -19.01 -6.52 15.15
CA ASN A 271 -20.09 -6.97 14.29
C ASN A 271 -20.05 -6.40 12.88
N SER A 272 -20.17 -7.28 11.92
CA SER A 272 -20.29 -6.97 10.50
C SER A 272 -21.69 -7.28 9.97
N LYS A 273 -22.09 -6.57 8.91
CA LYS A 273 -23.39 -6.81 8.24
C LYS A 273 -23.20 -6.82 6.74
N LEU A 274 -23.50 -7.98 6.13
CA LEU A 274 -23.52 -8.12 4.67
C LEU A 274 -24.89 -7.77 4.12
N ALA A 275 -24.92 -6.89 3.12
CA ALA A 275 -26.09 -6.53 2.34
C ALA A 275 -25.84 -6.77 0.85
N MET A 276 -26.89 -7.07 0.10
CA MET A 276 -26.82 -7.25 -1.35
C MET A 276 -27.87 -6.37 -2.02
N THR A 277 -27.43 -5.58 -2.98
CA THR A 277 -28.29 -4.74 -3.82
C THR A 277 -28.31 -5.32 -5.23
N THR A 278 -29.50 -5.54 -5.79
CA THR A 278 -29.64 -6.06 -7.15
C THR A 278 -29.98 -4.96 -8.13
N GLU A 279 -29.24 -4.90 -9.20
CA GLU A 279 -29.51 -4.06 -10.37
C GLU A 279 -30.13 -4.89 -11.49
N LYS A 280 -31.08 -4.29 -12.21
CA LYS A 280 -31.82 -5.00 -13.26
C LYS A 280 -32.33 -4.06 -14.32
N ASP A 281 -32.04 -4.41 -15.56
CA ASP A 281 -32.64 -3.77 -16.72
C ASP A 281 -33.81 -4.60 -17.24
N LYS A 282 -34.86 -3.91 -17.62
CA LYS A 282 -36.08 -4.56 -18.10
C LYS A 282 -36.46 -4.03 -19.48
N TYR A 283 -37.10 -4.90 -20.25
CA TYR A 283 -37.70 -4.52 -21.50
C TYR A 283 -39.10 -5.10 -21.64
N LYS A 284 -39.95 -4.47 -22.45
CA LYS A 284 -41.26 -5.01 -22.82
C LYS A 284 -41.12 -5.84 -24.07
N SER A 285 -41.59 -7.07 -23.98
CA SER A 285 -41.63 -8.02 -25.10
C SER A 285 -43.05 -8.08 -25.65
N ASN A 286 -43.21 -8.23 -26.95
CA ASN A 286 -44.50 -8.56 -27.55
C ASN A 286 -44.83 -10.03 -27.18
N ILE A 287 -45.98 -10.25 -26.54
CA ILE A 287 -46.49 -11.56 -26.16
C ILE A 287 -47.73 -11.99 -26.92
N LEU A 288 -48.20 -11.14 -27.88
CA LEU A 288 -49.36 -11.44 -28.69
C LEU A 288 -49.05 -12.55 -29.69
N ASN A 289 -49.94 -13.55 -29.74
CA ASN A 289 -49.97 -14.59 -30.73
C ASN A 289 -51.42 -14.62 -31.34
N ASN A 290 -51.56 -14.28 -32.61
CA ASN A 290 -52.85 -14.21 -33.31
C ASN A 290 -53.96 -13.40 -32.56
N GLY A 291 -53.59 -12.29 -31.94
CA GLY A 291 -54.53 -11.43 -31.21
C GLY A 291 -54.88 -11.88 -29.79
N THR A 292 -54.31 -12.97 -29.31
CA THR A 292 -54.47 -13.49 -27.95
C THR A 292 -53.10 -13.58 -27.25
N TYR A 293 -53.11 -13.73 -25.94
CA TYR A 293 -51.89 -13.99 -25.16
C TYR A 293 -52.20 -14.93 -24.00
N GLU A 294 -51.17 -15.63 -23.62
CA GLU A 294 -51.22 -16.50 -22.46
C GLU A 294 -50.73 -15.81 -21.20
N THR A 295 -51.48 -15.94 -20.10
CA THR A 295 -51.24 -15.19 -18.86
C THR A 295 -49.92 -15.54 -18.17
N TYR A 296 -49.36 -16.73 -18.46
CA TYR A 296 -48.02 -17.13 -17.97
C TYR A 296 -46.84 -16.48 -18.73
N ASN A 297 -47.13 -15.86 -19.89
CA ASN A 297 -46.07 -15.18 -20.65
C ASN A 297 -45.76 -13.81 -20.05
N ALA A 298 -44.50 -13.60 -19.70
CA ALA A 298 -44.02 -12.33 -19.15
C ALA A 298 -43.91 -11.27 -20.25
N GLN A 299 -44.76 -10.19 -20.20
CA GLN A 299 -44.65 -9.03 -21.05
C GLN A 299 -43.40 -8.20 -20.71
N VAL A 300 -43.10 -8.06 -19.39
CA VAL A 300 -41.90 -7.39 -18.90
C VAL A 300 -40.86 -8.44 -18.60
N ARG A 301 -39.79 -8.45 -19.37
CA ARG A 301 -38.67 -9.41 -19.23
C ARG A 301 -37.42 -8.71 -18.74
N LEU A 302 -36.56 -9.43 -18.06
CA LEU A 302 -35.24 -8.96 -17.64
C LEU A 302 -34.29 -9.03 -18.83
N LEU A 303 -33.62 -7.91 -19.13
CA LEU A 303 -32.55 -7.82 -20.10
C LEU A 303 -31.22 -8.21 -19.45
N SER A 304 -30.96 -7.60 -18.30
CA SER A 304 -29.81 -7.93 -17.46
C SER A 304 -30.20 -7.94 -15.99
N LYS A 305 -29.49 -8.70 -15.19
CA LYS A 305 -29.60 -8.69 -13.73
C LYS A 305 -28.24 -8.97 -13.14
N ASN A 306 -27.82 -8.08 -12.27
CA ASN A 306 -26.59 -8.28 -11.49
C ASN A 306 -26.84 -7.86 -10.04
N ALA A 307 -25.84 -8.03 -9.19
CA ALA A 307 -25.90 -7.64 -7.81
C ALA A 307 -24.52 -7.12 -7.35
N ASN A 308 -24.57 -6.14 -6.47
CA ASN A 308 -23.43 -5.66 -5.74
C ASN A 308 -23.58 -5.99 -4.25
N GLN A 309 -22.51 -6.44 -3.62
CA GLN A 309 -22.49 -6.75 -2.19
C GLN A 309 -21.78 -5.63 -1.45
N ARG A 310 -22.41 -5.22 -0.33
CA ARG A 310 -21.86 -4.23 0.59
C ARG A 310 -21.68 -4.86 1.96
N LEU A 311 -20.54 -4.61 2.58
CA LEU A 311 -20.21 -5.08 3.91
C LEU A 311 -20.02 -3.88 4.84
N THR A 312 -20.84 -3.80 5.88
CA THR A 312 -20.68 -2.83 6.98
C THR A 312 -19.77 -3.45 8.02
N LEU A 313 -18.66 -2.81 8.30
CA LEU A 313 -17.62 -3.24 9.23
C LEU A 313 -17.56 -2.31 10.43
N ASN A 314 -17.26 -2.85 11.60
CA ASN A 314 -17.06 -2.07 12.83
C ASN A 314 -15.67 -2.34 13.39
N SER A 315 -14.89 -1.26 13.56
CA SER A 315 -13.50 -1.36 14.02
C SER A 315 -13.34 -1.94 15.44
N GLY A 316 -14.35 -1.79 16.27
CA GLY A 316 -14.16 -1.92 17.71
C GLY A 316 -13.43 -0.70 18.27
N TYR A 317 -12.90 -0.84 19.48
CA TYR A 317 -12.24 0.26 20.16
C TYR A 317 -10.75 0.31 19.82
N TYR A 318 -10.34 1.41 19.24
CA TYR A 318 -8.96 1.77 18.95
C TYR A 318 -8.51 2.94 19.82
N PRO A 319 -7.21 3.05 20.17
CA PRO A 319 -6.68 4.28 20.76
C PRO A 319 -6.92 5.48 19.84
N GLU A 320 -7.16 6.66 20.42
CA GLU A 320 -7.40 7.89 19.66
C GLU A 320 -6.21 8.25 18.74
N SER A 321 -5.00 7.88 19.12
CA SER A 321 -3.80 8.04 18.31
C SER A 321 -3.90 7.38 16.92
N ASN A 322 -4.81 6.42 16.75
CA ASN A 322 -5.03 5.73 15.48
C ASN A 322 -6.01 6.46 14.53
N ASN A 323 -6.51 7.66 14.88
CA ASN A 323 -7.35 8.48 14.01
C ASN A 323 -6.71 8.71 12.63
N GLU A 324 -5.39 8.89 12.59
CA GLU A 324 -4.65 9.12 11.36
C GLU A 324 -4.66 7.91 10.42
N ILE A 325 -4.66 6.68 10.96
CA ILE A 325 -4.79 5.47 10.12
C ILE A 325 -6.15 5.42 9.43
N PHE A 326 -7.22 5.71 10.18
CA PHE A 326 -8.56 5.76 9.59
C PHE A 326 -8.65 6.86 8.54
N ARG A 327 -8.06 8.05 8.78
CA ARG A 327 -7.96 9.10 7.77
C ARG A 327 -7.29 8.60 6.48
N GLN A 328 -6.16 7.91 6.60
CA GLN A 328 -5.44 7.37 5.46
C GLN A 328 -6.21 6.25 4.75
N LEU A 329 -6.89 5.38 5.49
CA LEU A 329 -7.77 4.36 4.92
C LEU A 329 -8.89 5.00 4.07
N PHE A 330 -9.54 6.05 4.55
CA PHE A 330 -10.60 6.76 3.82
C PHE A 330 -10.09 7.51 2.60
N LEU A 331 -8.83 7.92 2.59
CA LEU A 331 -8.18 8.60 1.45
C LEU A 331 -7.48 7.63 0.49
N SER A 332 -7.41 6.35 0.83
CA SER A 332 -6.82 5.34 -0.04
C SER A 332 -7.74 5.02 -1.21
N ASP A 333 -7.19 5.04 -2.42
CA ASP A 333 -7.86 4.60 -3.65
C ASP A 333 -7.70 3.10 -3.93
N LYS A 334 -6.93 2.40 -3.09
CA LYS A 334 -6.63 0.97 -3.20
C LYS A 334 -6.82 0.31 -1.84
N VAL A 335 -7.88 -0.49 -1.72
CA VAL A 335 -8.22 -1.21 -0.48
C VAL A 335 -8.60 -2.64 -0.80
N TRP A 336 -8.16 -3.57 0.01
CA TRP A 336 -8.48 -4.98 -0.10
C TRP A 336 -9.00 -5.50 1.24
N ILE A 337 -9.82 -6.54 1.17
CA ILE A 337 -10.32 -7.26 2.34
C ILE A 337 -9.93 -8.73 2.24
N GLU A 338 -9.52 -9.30 3.35
CA GLU A 338 -9.43 -10.75 3.47
C GLU A 338 -10.83 -11.30 3.78
N TYR A 339 -11.42 -12.01 2.82
CA TYR A 339 -12.77 -12.52 2.92
C TYR A 339 -12.84 -13.96 2.41
N LYS A 340 -13.19 -14.91 3.30
CA LYS A 340 -13.28 -16.35 2.99
C LYS A 340 -11.97 -16.86 2.36
N GLU A 341 -10.85 -16.60 3.00
CA GLU A 341 -9.51 -17.04 2.58
C GLU A 341 -9.06 -16.48 1.22
N LYS A 342 -9.68 -15.40 0.78
CA LYS A 342 -9.33 -14.70 -0.48
C LYS A 342 -9.12 -13.23 -0.23
N THR A 343 -8.13 -12.68 -0.88
CA THR A 343 -7.92 -11.23 -0.95
C THR A 343 -8.78 -10.67 -2.06
N LEU A 344 -9.71 -9.78 -1.72
CA LEU A 344 -10.67 -9.19 -2.64
C LEU A 344 -10.56 -7.67 -2.60
N ALA A 345 -10.54 -7.03 -3.76
CA ALA A 345 -10.58 -5.58 -3.85
C ALA A 345 -11.93 -5.04 -3.42
N VAL A 346 -11.93 -3.96 -2.64
CA VAL A 346 -13.13 -3.27 -2.15
C VAL A 346 -13.01 -1.76 -2.30
N ASN A 347 -14.14 -1.10 -2.43
CA ASN A 347 -14.25 0.35 -2.40
C ASN A 347 -14.87 0.80 -1.09
N ILE A 348 -14.34 1.87 -0.51
CA ILE A 348 -14.93 2.49 0.68
C ILE A 348 -16.09 3.38 0.23
N GLU A 349 -17.29 3.06 0.71
CA GLU A 349 -18.53 3.78 0.38
C GLU A 349 -18.85 4.87 1.40
N THR A 350 -18.30 4.79 2.60
CA THR A 350 -18.50 5.78 3.64
C THR A 350 -17.85 7.10 3.21
N SER A 351 -18.66 8.12 2.97
CA SER A 351 -18.21 9.42 2.47
C SER A 351 -17.88 10.43 3.57
N ASN A 352 -18.20 10.13 4.82
CA ASN A 352 -17.99 11.05 5.95
C ASN A 352 -17.40 10.32 7.14
N ILE A 353 -16.35 10.89 7.69
CA ILE A 353 -15.73 10.46 8.95
C ILE A 353 -15.78 11.63 9.93
N ASN A 354 -16.34 11.38 11.10
CA ASN A 354 -16.27 12.31 12.22
C ASN A 354 -15.17 11.85 13.16
N TYR A 355 -14.10 12.63 13.25
CA TYR A 355 -13.03 12.34 14.20
C TYR A 355 -13.60 12.41 15.62
N LYS A 356 -13.53 11.26 16.29
CA LYS A 356 -14.00 11.14 17.66
C LYS A 356 -12.82 11.43 18.58
N THR A 357 -13.08 12.31 19.57
CA THR A 357 -12.19 12.56 20.69
C THR A 357 -12.93 12.17 21.95
N SER A 358 -12.29 11.41 22.83
CA SER A 358 -12.86 11.04 24.12
C SER A 358 -12.09 11.72 25.24
N LEU A 359 -12.82 12.38 26.13
CA LEU A 359 -12.22 13.03 27.30
C LEU A 359 -11.88 12.05 28.44
N THR A 360 -12.45 10.85 28.41
CA THR A 360 -12.35 9.90 29.52
C THR A 360 -11.48 8.69 29.17
N ASP A 361 -11.70 8.09 28.00
CA ASP A 361 -11.15 6.76 27.67
C ASP A 361 -10.10 6.80 26.56
N SER A 362 -9.99 7.93 25.82
CA SER A 362 -9.13 8.08 24.63
C SER A 362 -9.30 6.95 23.61
N LEU A 363 -10.51 6.38 23.53
CA LEU A 363 -10.88 5.30 22.62
C LEU A 363 -11.86 5.76 21.54
N ILE A 364 -11.65 5.30 20.35
CA ILE A 364 -12.46 5.60 19.16
C ILE A 364 -13.06 4.32 18.60
N ASN A 365 -14.19 4.44 17.93
CA ASN A 365 -14.86 3.35 17.22
C ASN A 365 -15.44 3.89 15.91
N TYR A 366 -15.13 3.23 14.82
CA TYR A 366 -15.61 3.58 13.48
C TYR A 366 -16.42 2.45 12.85
N THR A 367 -17.47 2.84 12.16
CA THR A 367 -18.24 1.94 11.28
C THR A 367 -17.97 2.35 9.84
N ILE A 368 -17.61 1.40 9.01
CA ILE A 368 -17.17 1.61 7.64
C ILE A 368 -18.01 0.72 6.72
N ASP A 369 -18.59 1.30 5.70
CA ASP A 369 -19.26 0.57 4.64
C ASP A 369 -18.29 0.38 3.48
N VAL A 370 -18.10 -0.86 3.05
CA VAL A 370 -17.30 -1.22 1.87
C VAL A 370 -18.14 -1.98 0.87
N SER A 371 -17.95 -1.74 -0.40
CA SER A 371 -18.52 -2.52 -1.49
C SER A 371 -17.43 -3.37 -2.15
N PHE A 372 -17.76 -4.60 -2.57
CA PHE A 372 -16.83 -5.38 -3.36
C PHE A 372 -16.66 -4.71 -4.74
N ALA A 373 -15.40 -4.60 -5.20
CA ALA A 373 -15.06 -3.93 -6.45
C ALA A 373 -15.34 -4.81 -7.70
N PHE A 374 -16.33 -5.69 -7.59
CA PHE A 374 -16.76 -6.58 -8.67
C PHE A 374 -18.24 -6.93 -8.52
N ASP A 375 -18.84 -7.27 -9.63
CA ASP A 375 -20.22 -7.73 -9.68
C ASP A 375 -20.37 -9.17 -9.17
N THR A 376 -21.47 -9.47 -8.47
CA THR A 376 -21.73 -10.80 -7.93
C THR A 376 -21.82 -11.88 -9.01
N ILE A 377 -22.42 -11.54 -10.18
CA ILE A 377 -22.43 -12.42 -11.33
C ILE A 377 -21.23 -12.11 -12.21
N ASN A 378 -20.35 -13.09 -12.39
CA ASN A 378 -19.19 -12.93 -13.26
C ASN A 378 -19.64 -12.70 -14.70
N ASN A 379 -19.51 -11.47 -15.17
CA ASN A 379 -19.82 -11.03 -16.53
C ASN A 379 -18.65 -10.21 -17.10
N ILE A 380 -17.42 -10.66 -16.84
CA ILE A 380 -16.20 -10.05 -17.39
C ILE A 380 -16.19 -10.28 -18.90
N ARG A 381 -16.09 -9.22 -19.69
CA ARG A 381 -16.03 -9.22 -21.16
C ARG A 381 -14.75 -8.54 -21.61
#